data_314e9992ddf58635b8030a2ed5e50e37
#
_entry.id   314e9992ddf58635b8030a2ed5e50e37
#
_cell.length_a   1.000
_cell.length_b   1.000
_cell.length_c   1.000
_cell.angle_alpha   90.00
_cell.angle_beta   90.00
_cell.angle_gamma   90.00
#
_symmetry.space_group_name_H-M   'P 1'
#
loop_
_entity.id
_entity.type
_entity.pdbx_description
1 polymer ?
#
loop_
_entity_poly.entity_id
_entity_poly.type
_entity_poly.pdbx_seq_one_letter_code
_entity_poly.pdbx_strand_id
1 'polypeptide(L)'
;MKALLSLLLAGSLPIAALAGAKIPAGTDPKLVALLTARDESGKAVIPEEELTYFASLNDRLRELLNQAVQKEVITSAAHLRTVLGLQLRPQKMELLLQNNCALCHSDPEVQSAEDLFSLNPAAHGAPSHMNLKDVVEDVHFRSGLSCAGCHGGDPTAALGHNFVKEWPEKERGRNRAWIVGFCARCHSDPTFMHQFNPALPTDQFAKFKDSPHGVTLLVRHDDRAPQCISCHGVHGIRPAKDPQSRVYPQRVPETCGACHANPKTMAGFTQPDGSSLPTTQLAEYKASVHGQALLGRGDLGAPACNDCHGNHAASPPGVASVSHSCSLCHSANASLFDGSKHKQAFDDHNWAECSKCHGNHAISKAHDSMLATGPGGLCGDCHRQYAKDHPECVMTANYFRDTIGQMDQAKGRLITVSEKLAAKGLDIEPINNHLTELTDALKRSRTYIHSFSRNTFEQAAAPGEEAIKQADTLVEKARSEYKFRQIGLAASIASIGLLMIAIYLKLRQLEK
;
A
#
# COMPACT_ATOMS: atom_id res chain seq x y z
N MET A 1 -20.91 19.27 45.52
CA MET A 1 -20.79 18.27 46.59
C MET A 1 -21.99 18.31 47.59
N LYS A 2 -23.23 18.54 47.14
CA LYS A 2 -24.46 18.45 47.96
C LYS A 2 -25.71 17.95 47.21
N ALA A 3 -25.57 17.41 46.00
CA ALA A 3 -26.68 16.89 45.21
C ALA A 3 -26.65 15.36 44.98
N LEU A 4 -25.65 14.64 45.47
CA LEU A 4 -25.49 13.19 45.27
C LEU A 4 -25.94 12.32 46.46
N LEU A 5 -26.46 12.91 47.56
CA LEU A 5 -26.83 12.15 48.76
C LEU A 5 -28.34 11.94 48.94
N SER A 6 -29.21 12.38 48.04
CA SER A 6 -30.66 12.31 48.21
C SER A 6 -31.38 11.25 47.34
N LEU A 7 -30.67 10.38 46.62
CA LEU A 7 -31.29 9.35 45.77
C LEU A 7 -31.13 7.90 46.30
N LEU A 8 -30.66 7.73 47.57
CA LEU A 8 -30.41 6.41 48.15
C LEU A 8 -31.57 5.84 48.98
N LEU A 9 -32.75 6.49 49.03
CA LEU A 9 -33.91 6.03 49.79
C LEU A 9 -35.24 6.17 49.05
N ALA A 10 -35.35 5.53 47.86
CA ALA A 10 -36.69 5.32 47.28
C ALA A 10 -36.72 4.05 46.45
N GLY A 11 -37.26 2.98 47.02
CA GLY A 11 -37.93 1.93 46.27
C GLY A 11 -37.04 0.81 45.77
N SER A 12 -37.06 -0.28 46.53
CA SER A 12 -36.81 -1.63 45.99
C SER A 12 -37.76 -1.93 44.84
N LEU A 13 -37.35 -1.55 43.60
CA LEU A 13 -37.95 -2.07 42.40
C LEU A 13 -37.31 -3.43 42.08
N PRO A 14 -38.10 -4.43 41.66
CA PRO A 14 -37.60 -5.78 41.43
C PRO A 14 -36.58 -5.80 40.32
N ILE A 15 -35.45 -6.45 40.55
CA ILE A 15 -34.40 -6.81 39.57
C ILE A 15 -34.95 -7.90 38.63
N ALA A 16 -36.06 -7.64 37.99
CA ALA A 16 -36.71 -8.59 37.10
C ALA A 16 -37.19 -7.86 35.86
N ALA A 17 -36.45 -8.09 34.80
CA ALA A 17 -36.78 -8.01 33.40
C ALA A 17 -35.73 -7.26 32.55
N LEU A 18 -34.47 -7.70 32.63
CA LEU A 18 -33.58 -7.60 31.45
C LEU A 18 -33.67 -8.95 30.77
N ALA A 19 -34.43 -9.04 29.70
CA ALA A 19 -34.59 -10.23 28.89
C ALA A 19 -33.26 -10.56 28.20
N GLY A 20 -32.59 -11.61 28.62
CA GLY A 20 -31.48 -12.23 27.92
C GLY A 20 -30.22 -12.49 28.75
N ALA A 21 -29.44 -11.49 29.10
CA ALA A 21 -28.16 -11.67 29.79
C ALA A 21 -28.31 -11.58 31.31
N LYS A 22 -28.03 -12.68 32.02
CA LYS A 22 -27.98 -12.69 33.48
C LYS A 22 -26.63 -12.13 33.93
N ILE A 23 -26.64 -11.02 34.70
CA ILE A 23 -25.43 -10.56 35.38
C ILE A 23 -24.99 -11.62 36.39
N PRO A 24 -23.73 -12.11 36.31
CA PRO A 24 -23.23 -13.20 37.16
C PRO A 24 -23.32 -12.84 38.64
N ALA A 25 -23.61 -13.83 39.47
CA ALA A 25 -23.61 -13.68 40.92
C ALA A 25 -22.21 -13.27 41.42
N GLY A 26 -22.14 -12.36 42.42
CA GLY A 26 -20.86 -11.87 42.94
C GLY A 26 -20.28 -10.66 42.17
N THR A 27 -20.99 -10.12 41.18
CA THR A 27 -20.63 -8.85 40.54
C THR A 27 -20.79 -7.71 41.58
N ASP A 28 -19.78 -6.81 41.62
CA ASP A 28 -19.78 -5.65 42.53
C ASP A 28 -21.03 -4.78 42.34
N PRO A 29 -21.69 -4.32 43.43
CA PRO A 29 -22.90 -3.51 43.32
C PRO A 29 -22.74 -2.20 42.52
N LYS A 30 -21.56 -1.55 42.56
CA LYS A 30 -21.27 -0.37 41.72
C LYS A 30 -21.24 -0.75 40.26
N LEU A 31 -20.59 -1.90 39.90
CA LEU A 31 -20.55 -2.39 38.54
C LEU A 31 -21.94 -2.80 38.06
N VAL A 32 -22.75 -3.45 38.88
CA VAL A 32 -24.16 -3.75 38.56
C VAL A 32 -24.93 -2.46 38.27
N ALA A 33 -24.75 -1.41 39.05
CA ALA A 33 -25.41 -0.12 38.83
C ALA A 33 -25.05 0.47 37.45
N LEU A 34 -23.76 0.41 37.04
CA LEU A 34 -23.31 0.88 35.74
C LEU A 34 -23.85 -0.01 34.57
N LEU A 35 -23.87 -1.33 34.75
CA LEU A 35 -24.40 -2.27 33.75
C LEU A 35 -25.90 -2.10 33.51
N THR A 36 -26.65 -1.66 34.52
CA THR A 36 -28.12 -1.50 34.47
C THR A 36 -28.55 -0.05 34.28
N ALA A 37 -27.62 0.88 34.13
CA ALA A 37 -27.90 2.31 33.97
C ALA A 37 -28.79 2.61 32.76
N ARG A 38 -29.65 3.59 32.89
CA ARG A 38 -30.53 4.09 31.81
C ARG A 38 -30.26 5.58 31.59
N ASP A 39 -30.44 6.02 30.35
CA ASP A 39 -30.35 7.41 29.96
C ASP A 39 -31.65 8.18 30.37
N GLU A 40 -31.69 9.46 30.08
CA GLU A 40 -32.83 10.34 30.40
C GLU A 40 -34.13 9.89 29.69
N SER A 41 -34.04 9.17 28.62
CA SER A 41 -35.20 8.57 27.88
C SER A 41 -35.66 7.23 28.46
N GLY A 42 -34.96 6.69 29.48
CA GLY A 42 -35.21 5.40 30.10
C GLY A 42 -34.63 4.22 29.33
N LYS A 43 -33.84 4.46 28.26
CA LYS A 43 -33.17 3.42 27.46
C LYS A 43 -31.90 2.98 28.20
N ALA A 44 -31.58 1.68 28.09
CA ALA A 44 -30.32 1.14 28.61
C ALA A 44 -29.11 1.82 27.97
N VAL A 45 -28.16 2.29 28.79
CA VAL A 45 -26.89 2.88 28.31
C VAL A 45 -26.01 1.80 27.68
N ILE A 46 -25.97 0.62 28.33
CA ILE A 46 -25.22 -0.53 27.83
C ILE A 46 -26.18 -1.44 27.06
N PRO A 47 -25.98 -1.64 25.74
CA PRO A 47 -26.79 -2.53 24.93
C PRO A 47 -26.72 -4.00 25.37
N GLU A 48 -27.70 -4.80 24.95
CA GLU A 48 -27.78 -6.22 25.29
C GLU A 48 -26.58 -7.03 24.77
N GLU A 49 -26.00 -6.63 23.65
CA GLU A 49 -24.83 -7.26 23.07
C GLU A 49 -23.60 -7.14 24.00
N GLU A 50 -23.33 -5.96 24.55
CA GLU A 50 -22.23 -5.72 25.51
C GLU A 50 -22.51 -6.40 26.85
N LEU A 51 -23.77 -6.47 27.29
CA LEU A 51 -24.15 -7.24 28.49
C LEU A 51 -23.91 -8.74 28.29
N THR A 52 -24.23 -9.27 27.11
CA THR A 52 -23.97 -10.66 26.76
C THR A 52 -22.46 -10.95 26.72
N TYR A 53 -21.69 -10.02 26.13
CA TYR A 53 -20.25 -10.11 26.15
C TYR A 53 -19.71 -10.07 27.61
N PHE A 54 -20.16 -9.14 28.45
CA PHE A 54 -19.78 -9.11 29.88
C PHE A 54 -20.08 -10.43 30.60
N ALA A 55 -21.26 -11.01 30.39
CA ALA A 55 -21.64 -12.28 30.98
C ALA A 55 -20.74 -13.45 30.53
N SER A 56 -20.16 -13.36 29.34
CA SER A 56 -19.24 -14.36 28.76
C SER A 56 -17.80 -14.24 29.31
N LEU A 57 -17.45 -13.16 30.00
CA LEU A 57 -16.12 -12.98 30.56
C LEU A 57 -15.84 -13.99 31.67
N ASN A 58 -14.58 -14.41 31.76
CA ASN A 58 -14.14 -15.28 32.86
C ASN A 58 -14.05 -14.51 34.21
N ASP A 59 -13.94 -15.26 35.31
CA ASP A 59 -13.91 -14.67 36.64
C ASP A 59 -12.79 -13.65 36.84
N ARG A 60 -11.61 -13.91 36.26
CA ARG A 60 -10.47 -12.98 36.33
C ARG A 60 -10.77 -11.62 35.70
N LEU A 61 -11.38 -11.61 34.53
CA LEU A 61 -11.72 -10.36 33.83
C LEU A 61 -12.84 -9.60 34.54
N ARG A 62 -13.83 -10.32 35.09
CA ARG A 62 -14.88 -9.70 35.91
C ARG A 62 -14.31 -9.07 37.16
N GLU A 63 -13.36 -9.75 37.80
CA GLU A 63 -12.66 -9.22 38.98
C GLU A 63 -11.86 -7.96 38.64
N LEU A 64 -11.15 -7.91 37.52
CA LEU A 64 -10.44 -6.72 37.08
C LEU A 64 -11.39 -5.55 36.75
N LEU A 65 -12.56 -5.82 36.18
CA LEU A 65 -13.60 -4.81 35.98
C LEU A 65 -14.17 -4.29 37.30
N ASN A 66 -14.45 -5.20 38.27
CA ASN A 66 -14.85 -4.81 39.62
C ASN A 66 -13.81 -3.86 40.24
N GLN A 67 -12.53 -4.22 40.18
CA GLN A 67 -11.45 -3.40 40.72
C GLN A 67 -11.34 -2.03 40.02
N ALA A 68 -11.50 -1.97 38.70
CA ALA A 68 -11.47 -0.73 37.94
C ALA A 68 -12.62 0.23 38.37
N VAL A 69 -13.80 -0.30 38.64
CA VAL A 69 -14.94 0.47 39.11
C VAL A 69 -14.77 0.87 40.61
N GLN A 70 -14.28 -0.03 41.46
CA GLN A 70 -14.01 0.29 42.88
C GLN A 70 -12.95 1.38 43.05
N LYS A 71 -11.89 1.35 42.20
CA LYS A 71 -10.81 2.35 42.16
C LYS A 71 -11.21 3.66 41.46
N GLU A 72 -12.45 3.77 41.03
CA GLU A 72 -12.97 4.93 40.27
C GLU A 72 -12.19 5.22 38.96
N VAL A 73 -11.63 4.18 38.34
CA VAL A 73 -11.00 4.25 37.04
C VAL A 73 -12.04 4.18 35.92
N ILE A 74 -13.11 3.40 36.13
CA ILE A 74 -14.32 3.41 35.31
C ILE A 74 -15.42 4.06 36.15
N THR A 75 -15.85 5.26 35.74
CA THR A 75 -16.69 6.14 36.56
C THR A 75 -18.14 6.20 36.09
N SER A 76 -18.41 5.89 34.82
CA SER A 76 -19.75 6.03 34.25
C SER A 76 -20.14 4.81 33.39
N ALA A 77 -21.45 4.65 33.15
CA ALA A 77 -21.96 3.61 32.24
C ALA A 77 -21.52 3.84 30.80
N ALA A 78 -21.39 5.09 30.37
CA ALA A 78 -20.87 5.45 29.05
C ALA A 78 -19.42 4.99 28.88
N HIS A 79 -18.59 5.21 29.91
CA HIS A 79 -17.21 4.73 29.94
C HIS A 79 -17.13 3.20 29.92
N LEU A 80 -17.90 2.53 30.78
CA LEU A 80 -17.97 1.05 30.80
C LEU A 80 -18.40 0.50 29.44
N ARG A 81 -19.37 1.12 28.78
CA ARG A 81 -19.79 0.77 27.42
C ARG A 81 -18.65 0.89 26.40
N THR A 82 -17.84 1.95 26.50
CA THR A 82 -16.66 2.11 25.63
C THR A 82 -15.69 0.93 25.75
N VAL A 83 -15.49 0.43 26.98
CA VAL A 83 -14.62 -0.74 27.24
C VAL A 83 -15.23 -2.04 26.73
N LEU A 84 -16.50 -2.31 27.08
CA LEU A 84 -17.18 -3.55 26.71
C LEU A 84 -17.45 -3.64 25.18
N GLY A 85 -17.75 -2.50 24.55
CA GLY A 85 -17.99 -2.42 23.11
C GLY A 85 -16.79 -2.79 22.22
N LEU A 86 -15.58 -2.86 22.80
CA LEU A 86 -14.40 -3.38 22.08
C LEU A 86 -14.47 -4.89 21.84
N GLN A 87 -15.22 -5.64 22.63
CA GLN A 87 -15.40 -7.11 22.55
C GLN A 87 -14.09 -7.87 22.36
N LEU A 88 -13.07 -7.51 23.13
CA LEU A 88 -11.71 -8.03 23.00
C LEU A 88 -11.64 -9.51 23.39
N ARG A 89 -10.70 -10.25 22.75
CA ARG A 89 -10.32 -11.58 23.25
C ARG A 89 -9.78 -11.48 24.68
N PRO A 90 -9.95 -12.52 25.52
CA PRO A 90 -9.61 -12.47 26.96
C PRO A 90 -8.22 -11.90 27.26
N GLN A 91 -7.19 -12.32 26.54
CA GLN A 91 -5.82 -11.86 26.77
C GLN A 91 -5.64 -10.35 26.51
N LYS A 92 -6.29 -9.81 25.47
CA LYS A 92 -6.25 -8.37 25.16
C LYS A 92 -7.07 -7.58 26.18
N MET A 93 -8.21 -8.11 26.60
CA MET A 93 -9.04 -7.49 27.64
C MET A 93 -8.30 -7.43 28.98
N GLU A 94 -7.63 -8.50 29.39
CA GLU A 94 -6.82 -8.52 30.59
C GLU A 94 -5.72 -7.45 30.57
N LEU A 95 -4.98 -7.37 29.44
CA LEU A 95 -3.93 -6.37 29.26
C LEU A 95 -4.47 -4.93 29.35
N LEU A 96 -5.66 -4.68 28.80
CA LEU A 96 -6.33 -3.39 28.89
C LEU A 96 -6.76 -3.07 30.33
N LEU A 97 -7.41 -4.02 31.02
CA LEU A 97 -7.94 -3.81 32.37
C LEU A 97 -6.84 -3.67 33.43
N GLN A 98 -5.63 -4.13 33.15
CA GLN A 98 -4.45 -3.90 33.98
C GLN A 98 -3.79 -2.54 33.74
N ASN A 99 -4.32 -1.72 32.82
CA ASN A 99 -3.74 -0.45 32.42
C ASN A 99 -4.70 0.72 32.71
N ASN A 100 -4.66 1.21 33.94
CA ASN A 100 -5.53 2.30 34.39
C ASN A 100 -5.32 3.58 33.54
N CYS A 101 -4.11 3.84 33.04
CA CYS A 101 -3.86 5.00 32.18
C CYS A 101 -4.75 4.96 30.92
N ALA A 102 -4.78 3.79 30.23
CA ALA A 102 -5.60 3.63 29.04
C ALA A 102 -7.09 3.75 29.35
N LEU A 103 -7.53 3.19 30.46
CA LEU A 103 -8.92 3.29 30.91
C LEU A 103 -9.30 4.74 31.21
N CYS A 104 -8.59 5.46 32.08
CA CYS A 104 -8.89 6.83 32.42
C CYS A 104 -8.86 7.78 31.24
N HIS A 105 -7.82 7.68 30.38
CA HIS A 105 -7.69 8.55 29.20
C HIS A 105 -8.66 8.21 28.06
N SER A 106 -9.47 7.18 28.20
CA SER A 106 -10.53 6.83 27.24
C SER A 106 -11.93 7.17 27.73
N ASP A 107 -12.07 7.74 28.91
CA ASP A 107 -13.36 8.17 29.43
C ASP A 107 -13.95 9.30 28.55
N PRO A 108 -15.12 9.11 27.94
CA PRO A 108 -15.75 10.14 27.11
C PRO A 108 -16.07 11.42 27.90
N GLU A 109 -16.26 11.34 29.21
CA GLU A 109 -16.58 12.50 30.09
C GLU A 109 -15.32 13.32 30.38
N VAL A 110 -14.12 12.75 30.32
CA VAL A 110 -12.86 13.47 30.50
C VAL A 110 -12.60 14.47 29.37
N GLN A 111 -13.21 14.29 28.18
CA GLN A 111 -13.13 15.27 27.09
C GLN A 111 -13.81 16.60 27.40
N SER A 112 -14.83 16.60 28.26
CA SER A 112 -15.59 17.81 28.67
C SER A 112 -15.05 18.47 29.90
N ALA A 113 -14.16 17.82 30.64
CA ALA A 113 -13.57 18.34 31.89
C ALA A 113 -12.26 19.10 31.57
N GLU A 114 -12.35 20.18 30.77
CA GLU A 114 -11.29 21.19 30.65
C GLU A 114 -10.88 21.77 32.04
N ASP A 115 -11.74 21.60 33.04
CA ASP A 115 -11.58 22.14 34.39
C ASP A 115 -10.85 21.22 35.38
N LEU A 116 -10.72 19.91 35.13
CA LEU A 116 -10.11 18.98 36.12
C LEU A 116 -8.59 18.92 36.03
N PHE A 117 -8.03 19.31 34.91
CA PHE A 117 -6.60 19.47 34.76
C PHE A 117 -6.32 20.83 34.13
N SER A 118 -6.11 21.83 34.97
CA SER A 118 -5.63 23.16 34.57
C SER A 118 -4.23 23.16 33.94
N LEU A 119 -3.92 22.11 33.22
CA LEU A 119 -2.79 21.98 32.34
C LEU A 119 -3.26 22.51 30.98
N ASN A 120 -2.96 23.79 30.75
CA ASN A 120 -3.22 24.54 29.52
C ASN A 120 -3.17 23.60 28.28
N PRO A 121 -4.31 23.24 27.62
CA PRO A 121 -4.34 22.36 26.45
C PRO A 121 -3.52 22.90 25.28
N ALA A 122 -3.40 24.24 25.19
CA ALA A 122 -2.55 24.92 24.23
C ALA A 122 -1.04 24.67 24.47
N ALA A 123 -0.64 24.25 25.68
CA ALA A 123 0.74 23.95 26.00
C ALA A 123 1.17 22.53 25.63
N HIS A 124 0.25 21.60 25.43
CA HIS A 124 0.59 20.17 25.34
C HIS A 124 0.28 19.50 24.00
N GLY A 125 -0.52 20.09 23.13
CA GLY A 125 -0.75 19.58 21.74
C GLY A 125 -1.20 18.11 21.62
N ALA A 126 -1.41 17.41 22.73
CA ALA A 126 -1.87 16.02 22.77
C ALA A 126 -3.33 15.98 23.22
N PRO A 127 -4.21 15.22 22.57
CA PRO A 127 -5.57 15.03 23.04
C PRO A 127 -5.55 14.38 24.43
N SER A 128 -6.32 14.95 25.37
CA SER A 128 -6.54 14.37 26.70
C SER A 128 -7.28 13.03 26.63
N HIS A 129 -7.97 12.79 25.53
CA HIS A 129 -8.73 11.58 25.24
C HIS A 129 -8.04 10.71 24.20
N MET A 130 -8.01 9.40 24.47
CA MET A 130 -7.48 8.39 23.55
C MET A 130 -8.58 7.44 23.08
N ASN A 131 -8.53 7.07 21.81
CA ASN A 131 -9.38 6.03 21.27
C ASN A 131 -8.82 4.66 21.69
N LEU A 132 -9.53 3.94 22.56
CA LEU A 132 -9.12 2.60 23.02
C LEU A 132 -8.89 1.61 21.90
N LYS A 133 -9.66 1.72 20.79
CA LYS A 133 -9.48 0.84 19.64
C LYS A 133 -8.08 1.00 19.02
N ASP A 134 -7.57 2.21 18.96
CA ASP A 134 -6.21 2.46 18.47
C ASP A 134 -5.17 1.93 19.46
N VAL A 135 -5.38 2.15 20.76
CA VAL A 135 -4.47 1.63 21.81
C VAL A 135 -4.34 0.12 21.77
N VAL A 136 -5.46 -0.61 21.74
CA VAL A 136 -5.41 -2.10 21.75
C VAL A 136 -4.88 -2.72 20.48
N GLU A 137 -4.84 -1.96 19.40
CA GLU A 137 -4.25 -2.38 18.12
C GLU A 137 -2.82 -1.85 17.94
N ASP A 138 -2.33 -1.00 18.83
CA ASP A 138 -0.94 -0.51 18.81
C ASP A 138 0.05 -1.67 18.98
N VAL A 139 1.09 -1.69 18.15
CA VAL A 139 2.08 -2.76 18.15
C VAL A 139 2.82 -2.88 19.49
N HIS A 140 3.07 -1.76 20.16
CA HIS A 140 3.75 -1.75 21.47
C HIS A 140 2.85 -2.34 22.54
N PHE A 141 1.59 -1.92 22.59
CA PHE A 141 0.62 -2.47 23.53
C PHE A 141 0.40 -3.98 23.31
N ARG A 142 0.28 -4.39 22.03
CA ARG A 142 0.17 -5.81 21.66
C ARG A 142 1.40 -6.64 22.00
N SER A 143 2.55 -6.00 22.10
CA SER A 143 3.82 -6.63 22.53
C SER A 143 4.03 -6.59 24.05
N GLY A 144 3.02 -6.12 24.82
CA GLY A 144 3.06 -6.05 26.28
C GLY A 144 3.71 -4.78 26.86
N LEU A 145 4.06 -3.81 25.98
CA LEU A 145 4.56 -2.51 26.45
C LEU A 145 3.38 -1.64 26.89
N SER A 146 3.26 -1.35 28.18
CA SER A 146 2.21 -0.48 28.70
C SER A 146 2.49 0.99 28.40
N CYS A 147 1.50 1.86 28.68
CA CYS A 147 1.68 3.31 28.60
C CYS A 147 2.88 3.80 29.42
N ALA A 148 3.12 3.19 30.59
CA ALA A 148 4.25 3.48 31.45
C ALA A 148 5.62 3.18 30.80
N GLY A 149 5.69 2.26 29.83
CA GLY A 149 6.92 1.98 29.08
C GLY A 149 7.41 3.19 28.28
N CYS A 150 6.49 4.04 27.84
CA CYS A 150 6.79 5.30 27.16
C CYS A 150 6.69 6.50 28.07
N HIS A 151 5.61 6.61 28.85
CA HIS A 151 5.31 7.79 29.67
C HIS A 151 5.82 7.71 31.13
N GLY A 152 6.28 6.52 31.55
CA GLY A 152 6.62 6.26 32.96
C GLY A 152 5.40 6.18 33.85
N GLY A 153 5.64 6.22 35.16
CA GLY A 153 4.58 6.09 36.16
C GLY A 153 4.19 4.64 36.42
N ASP A 154 3.17 4.47 37.29
CA ASP A 154 2.60 3.17 37.61
C ASP A 154 1.26 2.99 36.88
N PRO A 155 1.17 2.05 35.93
CA PRO A 155 -0.06 1.82 35.16
C PRO A 155 -1.20 1.24 36.02
N THR A 156 -0.93 0.80 37.25
CA THR A 156 -1.92 0.23 38.17
C THR A 156 -2.42 1.24 39.20
N ALA A 157 -1.82 2.42 39.28
CA ALA A 157 -2.25 3.49 40.20
C ALA A 157 -3.58 4.10 39.73
N ALA A 158 -4.51 4.31 40.68
CA ALA A 158 -5.80 4.94 40.41
C ALA A 158 -5.67 6.45 40.16
N LEU A 159 -4.82 7.12 40.93
CA LEU A 159 -4.54 8.55 40.81
C LEU A 159 -3.04 8.76 41.06
N GLY A 160 -2.38 9.46 40.18
CA GLY A 160 -0.99 9.83 40.40
C GLY A 160 -0.15 9.67 39.13
N HIS A 161 -0.04 10.76 38.41
CA HIS A 161 0.82 10.86 37.25
C HIS A 161 2.26 11.10 37.68
N ASN A 162 2.95 10.08 38.15
CA ASN A 162 4.40 10.15 38.27
C ASN A 162 4.99 9.97 36.87
N PHE A 163 5.00 11.06 36.11
CA PHE A 163 5.64 11.10 34.80
C PHE A 163 7.14 10.82 34.90
N VAL A 164 7.71 10.30 33.84
CA VAL A 164 9.16 10.15 33.71
C VAL A 164 9.82 11.48 34.08
N LYS A 165 10.72 11.47 35.06
CA LYS A 165 11.54 12.64 35.45
C LYS A 165 12.28 13.27 34.28
N GLU A 166 12.50 12.47 33.23
CA GLU A 166 13.24 12.85 32.02
C GLU A 166 12.35 13.48 30.94
N TRP A 167 11.02 13.51 31.13
CA TRP A 167 10.13 14.19 30.19
C TRP A 167 10.20 15.71 30.47
N PRO A 168 10.82 16.52 29.58
CA PRO A 168 11.02 17.94 29.84
C PRO A 168 9.68 18.64 30.01
N GLU A 169 9.39 19.15 31.21
CA GLU A 169 8.08 19.79 31.51
C GLU A 169 7.76 20.96 30.58
N LYS A 170 8.78 21.70 30.13
CA LYS A 170 8.65 22.85 29.22
C LYS A 170 8.54 22.46 27.73
N GLU A 171 8.85 21.22 27.37
CA GLU A 171 9.01 20.81 25.97
C GLU A 171 8.12 19.64 25.55
N ARG A 172 7.15 19.25 26.41
CA ARG A 172 6.23 18.15 26.15
C ARG A 172 5.54 18.32 24.79
N GLY A 173 5.89 17.46 23.81
CA GLY A 173 5.31 17.45 22.47
C GLY A 173 5.77 18.55 21.51
N ARG A 174 6.61 19.51 21.93
CA ARG A 174 7.13 20.60 21.08
C ARG A 174 8.53 20.32 20.54
N ASN A 175 9.36 19.59 21.28
CA ASN A 175 10.70 19.26 20.79
C ASN A 175 10.66 18.00 19.91
N ARG A 176 10.57 18.20 18.60
CA ARG A 176 10.51 17.14 17.61
C ARG A 176 11.77 16.28 17.59
N ALA A 177 12.94 16.88 17.79
CA ALA A 177 14.21 16.19 17.88
C ALA A 177 14.28 15.26 19.10
N TRP A 178 13.70 15.69 20.25
CA TRP A 178 13.62 14.86 21.45
C TRP A 178 12.82 13.56 21.19
N ILE A 179 11.68 13.66 20.48
CA ILE A 179 10.85 12.47 20.14
C ILE A 179 11.63 11.45 19.30
N VAL A 180 12.49 11.92 18.38
CA VAL A 180 13.34 11.02 17.60
C VAL A 180 14.29 10.24 18.51
N GLY A 181 15.01 10.95 19.42
CA GLY A 181 15.90 10.33 20.41
C GLY A 181 15.15 9.40 21.37
N PHE A 182 13.91 9.76 21.73
CA PHE A 182 13.06 8.95 22.59
C PHE A 182 12.71 7.59 21.97
N CYS A 183 12.25 7.56 20.74
CA CYS A 183 11.99 6.31 20.02
C CYS A 183 13.29 5.50 19.81
N ALA A 184 14.40 6.18 19.51
CA ALA A 184 15.69 5.57 19.27
C ALA A 184 16.24 4.81 20.47
N ARG A 185 15.90 5.19 21.72
CA ARG A 185 16.37 4.49 22.93
C ARG A 185 16.11 2.99 22.89
N CYS A 186 14.94 2.58 22.37
CA CYS A 186 14.59 1.18 22.19
C CYS A 186 14.92 0.70 20.77
N HIS A 187 14.49 1.46 19.75
CA HIS A 187 14.61 1.04 18.35
C HIS A 187 16.04 1.01 17.80
N SER A 188 17.02 1.52 18.54
CA SER A 188 18.45 1.37 18.20
C SER A 188 19.18 0.35 19.08
N ASP A 189 18.49 -0.30 20.00
CA ASP A 189 19.07 -1.33 20.86
C ASP A 189 18.68 -2.74 20.35
N PRO A 190 19.63 -3.45 19.71
CA PRO A 190 19.35 -4.80 19.21
C PRO A 190 19.06 -5.80 20.34
N THR A 191 19.66 -5.62 21.53
CA THR A 191 19.44 -6.51 22.68
C THR A 191 18.00 -6.41 23.15
N PHE A 192 17.44 -5.20 23.18
CA PHE A 192 16.05 -4.98 23.54
C PHE A 192 15.09 -5.39 22.40
N MET A 193 15.31 -4.92 21.18
CA MET A 193 14.37 -5.13 20.07
C MET A 193 14.26 -6.59 19.62
N HIS A 194 15.37 -7.32 19.63
CA HIS A 194 15.38 -8.71 19.19
C HIS A 194 14.67 -9.68 20.14
N GLN A 195 14.35 -9.25 21.38
CA GLN A 195 13.46 -10.01 22.27
C GLN A 195 12.04 -10.13 21.71
N PHE A 196 11.60 -9.12 20.95
CA PHE A 196 10.27 -9.12 20.34
C PHE A 196 10.27 -9.76 18.94
N ASN A 197 11.28 -9.48 18.15
CA ASN A 197 11.48 -10.09 16.83
C ASN A 197 12.96 -9.97 16.40
N PRO A 198 13.68 -11.10 16.30
CA PRO A 198 15.09 -11.11 15.92
C PRO A 198 15.39 -10.52 14.53
N ALA A 199 14.39 -10.44 13.64
CA ALA A 199 14.54 -9.89 12.30
C ALA A 199 14.31 -8.36 12.23
N LEU A 200 13.98 -7.70 13.33
CA LEU A 200 13.79 -6.24 13.33
C LEU A 200 15.14 -5.55 13.13
N PRO A 201 15.28 -4.70 12.10
CA PRO A 201 16.46 -3.85 11.98
C PRO A 201 16.51 -2.82 13.11
N THR A 202 17.69 -2.42 13.54
CA THR A 202 17.91 -1.45 14.64
C THR A 202 18.75 -0.27 14.20
N ASP A 203 18.86 -0.06 12.90
CA ASP A 203 19.67 0.98 12.27
C ASP A 203 18.84 2.19 11.77
N GLN A 204 17.51 2.19 12.05
CA GLN A 204 16.60 3.23 11.56
C GLN A 204 16.98 4.63 12.01
N PHE A 205 17.40 4.78 13.28
CA PHE A 205 17.83 6.08 13.79
C PHE A 205 19.13 6.55 13.13
N ALA A 206 20.12 5.67 12.97
CA ALA A 206 21.36 5.99 12.28
C ALA A 206 21.08 6.45 10.85
N LYS A 207 20.25 5.71 10.10
CA LYS A 207 19.83 6.08 8.75
C LYS A 207 19.04 7.39 8.71
N PHE A 208 18.10 7.59 9.64
CA PHE A 208 17.32 8.82 9.72
C PHE A 208 18.20 10.04 9.97
N LYS A 209 19.13 9.95 10.92
CA LYS A 209 20.03 11.04 11.29
C LYS A 209 20.79 11.58 10.07
N ASP A 210 21.23 10.69 9.19
CA ASP A 210 22.00 11.04 7.99
C ASP A 210 21.13 11.39 6.77
N SER A 211 19.81 11.22 6.88
CA SER A 211 18.86 11.57 5.82
C SER A 211 18.61 13.07 5.74
N PRO A 212 18.11 13.60 4.58
CA PRO A 212 17.68 14.99 4.47
C PRO A 212 16.66 15.40 5.55
N HIS A 213 15.74 14.52 5.93
CA HIS A 213 14.78 14.76 7.01
C HIS A 213 15.48 14.90 8.37
N GLY A 214 16.38 13.98 8.69
CA GLY A 214 17.12 14.02 9.94
C GLY A 214 18.06 15.22 10.04
N VAL A 215 18.79 15.52 8.98
CA VAL A 215 19.67 16.71 8.93
C VAL A 215 18.82 18.00 9.10
N THR A 216 17.69 18.08 8.45
CA THR A 216 16.80 19.26 8.55
C THR A 216 16.27 19.42 9.99
N LEU A 217 15.84 18.32 10.63
CA LEU A 217 15.30 18.36 11.98
C LEU A 217 16.40 18.52 13.05
N LEU A 218 17.45 17.69 12.99
CA LEU A 218 18.40 17.54 14.10
C LEU A 218 19.57 18.52 14.02
N VAL A 219 19.95 18.95 12.79
CA VAL A 219 21.10 19.83 12.58
C VAL A 219 20.65 21.27 12.29
N ARG A 220 19.64 21.43 11.42
CA ARG A 220 19.13 22.78 11.07
C ARG A 220 18.05 23.27 12.01
N HIS A 221 17.53 22.41 12.89
CA HIS A 221 16.48 22.71 13.86
C HIS A 221 15.19 23.27 13.21
N ASP A 222 14.86 22.77 12.01
CA ASP A 222 13.63 23.16 11.31
C ASP A 222 12.50 22.18 11.67
N ASP A 223 11.58 22.66 12.47
CA ASP A 223 10.44 21.87 12.98
C ASP A 223 9.41 21.47 11.91
N ARG A 224 9.56 21.93 10.66
CA ARG A 224 8.74 21.45 9.54
C ARG A 224 9.16 20.04 9.09
N ALA A 225 10.40 19.63 9.37
CA ALA A 225 10.88 18.30 9.05
C ALA A 225 10.13 17.23 9.87
N PRO A 226 9.88 16.05 9.29
CA PRO A 226 9.18 14.97 9.99
C PRO A 226 10.04 14.36 11.10
N GLN A 227 9.35 13.77 12.05
CA GLN A 227 9.90 12.90 13.09
C GLN A 227 9.25 11.51 12.99
N CYS A 228 9.64 10.54 13.83
CA CYS A 228 9.15 9.17 13.77
C CYS A 228 7.62 9.08 13.71
N ILE A 229 6.93 9.79 14.61
CA ILE A 229 5.46 9.78 14.68
C ILE A 229 4.77 10.49 13.50
N SER A 230 5.48 11.29 12.72
CA SER A 230 4.91 11.92 11.53
C SER A 230 4.53 10.88 10.46
N CYS A 231 5.32 9.82 10.36
CA CYS A 231 5.09 8.71 9.44
C CYS A 231 4.34 7.55 10.11
N HIS A 232 4.77 7.14 11.30
CA HIS A 232 4.25 5.95 11.98
C HIS A 232 2.98 6.20 12.81
N GLY A 233 2.69 7.45 13.15
CA GLY A 233 1.62 7.79 14.09
C GLY A 233 2.07 7.65 15.55
N VAL A 234 1.10 7.78 16.44
CA VAL A 234 1.24 7.63 17.90
C VAL A 234 -0.04 7.03 18.46
N HIS A 235 0.02 6.24 19.52
CA HIS A 235 -1.13 5.58 20.17
C HIS A 235 -2.01 4.71 19.24
N GLY A 236 -1.43 4.16 18.22
CA GLY A 236 -2.10 3.34 17.20
C GLY A 236 -1.11 2.92 16.14
N ILE A 237 0.16 2.81 16.53
CA ILE A 237 1.24 2.38 15.63
C ILE A 237 1.02 0.93 15.24
N ARG A 238 0.89 0.69 13.94
CA ARG A 238 0.67 -0.64 13.38
C ARG A 238 1.89 -1.16 12.65
N PRO A 239 2.09 -2.48 12.59
CA PRO A 239 3.14 -3.07 11.76
C PRO A 239 3.02 -2.58 10.31
N ALA A 240 4.15 -2.40 9.61
CA ALA A 240 4.15 -1.91 8.22
C ALA A 240 3.32 -2.78 7.26
N LYS A 241 3.16 -4.08 7.57
CA LYS A 241 2.34 -5.03 6.80
C LYS A 241 0.83 -4.97 7.10
N ASP A 242 0.41 -4.21 8.10
CA ASP A 242 -1.01 -4.02 8.41
C ASP A 242 -1.62 -3.00 7.42
N PRO A 243 -2.70 -3.34 6.70
CA PRO A 243 -3.33 -2.42 5.74
C PRO A 243 -3.82 -1.09 6.35
N GLN A 244 -3.99 -1.04 7.66
CA GLN A 244 -4.35 0.19 8.38
C GLN A 244 -3.13 0.99 8.84
N SER A 245 -1.91 0.47 8.71
CA SER A 245 -0.69 1.19 9.02
C SER A 245 -0.51 2.40 8.08
N ARG A 246 -0.09 3.53 8.61
CA ARG A 246 0.25 4.71 7.82
C ARG A 246 1.42 4.49 6.87
N VAL A 247 2.26 3.50 7.17
CA VAL A 247 3.42 3.08 6.36
C VAL A 247 3.17 1.79 5.58
N TYR A 248 1.91 1.37 5.46
CA TYR A 248 1.53 0.30 4.53
C TYR A 248 1.72 0.78 3.07
N PRO A 249 2.19 -0.06 2.13
CA PRO A 249 2.54 0.39 0.77
C PRO A 249 1.49 1.30 0.11
N GLN A 250 0.22 0.93 0.13
CA GLN A 250 -0.85 1.74 -0.45
C GLN A 250 -1.15 3.06 0.31
N ARG A 251 -0.67 3.21 1.55
CA ARG A 251 -0.84 4.43 2.36
C ARG A 251 0.39 5.33 2.37
N VAL A 252 1.55 4.79 2.03
CA VAL A 252 2.81 5.56 1.95
C VAL A 252 2.66 6.81 1.07
N PRO A 253 2.04 6.78 -0.13
CA PRO A 253 1.90 7.98 -0.94
C PRO A 253 1.17 9.12 -0.24
N GLU A 254 0.09 8.82 0.50
CA GLU A 254 -0.64 9.83 1.28
C GLU A 254 0.17 10.31 2.48
N THR A 255 0.88 9.42 3.14
CA THR A 255 1.72 9.77 4.29
C THR A 255 2.85 10.71 3.90
N CYS A 256 3.53 10.46 2.78
CA CYS A 256 4.55 11.35 2.24
C CYS A 256 3.93 12.65 1.69
N GLY A 257 2.83 12.51 0.96
CA GLY A 257 2.10 13.61 0.33
C GLY A 257 1.52 14.61 1.32
N ALA A 258 1.22 14.21 2.55
CA ALA A 258 0.73 15.11 3.60
C ALA A 258 1.64 16.33 3.79
N CYS A 259 2.96 16.17 3.57
CA CYS A 259 3.93 17.26 3.57
C CYS A 259 4.34 17.65 2.14
N HIS A 260 4.76 16.67 1.32
CA HIS A 260 5.35 16.94 0.00
C HIS A 260 4.35 17.50 -1.03
N ALA A 261 3.04 17.34 -0.83
CA ALA A 261 2.02 17.99 -1.64
C ALA A 261 1.49 19.31 -1.03
N ASN A 262 2.06 19.77 0.09
CA ASN A 262 1.62 20.97 0.78
C ASN A 262 2.58 22.14 0.51
N PRO A 263 2.18 23.16 -0.29
CA PRO A 263 3.04 24.28 -0.62
C PRO A 263 3.52 25.09 0.59
N LYS A 264 2.71 25.17 1.66
CA LYS A 264 3.10 25.89 2.89
C LYS A 264 4.22 25.15 3.62
N THR A 265 4.13 23.84 3.70
CA THR A 265 5.15 23.01 4.35
C THR A 265 6.45 23.01 3.54
N MET A 266 6.36 22.95 2.21
CA MET A 266 7.52 22.87 1.33
C MET A 266 8.14 24.22 0.97
N ALA A 267 7.53 25.34 1.40
CA ALA A 267 8.05 26.67 1.12
C ALA A 267 9.49 26.87 1.61
N GLY A 268 10.38 27.31 0.72
CA GLY A 268 11.80 27.57 1.02
C GLY A 268 12.71 26.34 0.99
N PHE A 269 12.19 25.14 0.77
CA PHE A 269 13.02 23.99 0.44
C PHE A 269 13.37 23.98 -1.05
N THR A 270 14.61 23.63 -1.37
CA THR A 270 15.13 23.66 -2.75
C THR A 270 15.68 22.29 -3.15
N GLN A 271 15.70 22.06 -4.46
CA GLN A 271 16.42 20.97 -5.08
C GLN A 271 17.94 21.27 -5.10
N PRO A 272 18.81 20.29 -5.40
CA PRO A 272 20.26 20.51 -5.49
C PRO A 272 20.68 21.58 -6.49
N ASP A 273 19.87 21.84 -7.52
CA ASP A 273 20.08 22.89 -8.53
C ASP A 273 19.62 24.29 -8.07
N GLY A 274 19.10 24.41 -6.84
CA GLY A 274 18.60 25.65 -6.26
C GLY A 274 17.15 25.98 -6.62
N SER A 275 16.49 25.24 -7.50
CA SER A 275 15.08 25.43 -7.82
C SER A 275 14.18 25.00 -6.64
N SER A 276 12.99 25.61 -6.53
CA SER A 276 12.02 25.25 -5.49
C SER A 276 11.59 23.79 -5.62
N LEU A 277 11.45 23.10 -4.49
CA LEU A 277 10.87 21.77 -4.49
C LEU A 277 9.42 21.82 -5.00
N PRO A 278 9.07 21.08 -6.08
CA PRO A 278 7.70 21.03 -6.56
C PRO A 278 6.81 20.33 -5.53
N THR A 279 5.50 20.59 -5.60
CA THR A 279 4.50 19.95 -4.73
C THR A 279 3.50 19.11 -5.53
N THR A 280 3.88 18.71 -6.74
CA THR A 280 3.06 17.93 -7.68
C THR A 280 3.32 16.43 -7.60
N GLN A 281 4.38 15.99 -6.89
CA GLN A 281 4.88 14.61 -6.91
C GLN A 281 3.81 13.57 -6.57
N LEU A 282 2.94 13.86 -5.57
CA LEU A 282 1.85 12.94 -5.22
C LEU A 282 0.84 12.79 -6.36
N ALA A 283 0.46 13.90 -7.00
CA ALA A 283 -0.48 13.89 -8.12
C ALA A 283 0.11 13.17 -9.33
N GLU A 284 1.36 13.46 -9.65
CA GLU A 284 2.14 12.81 -10.71
C GLU A 284 2.28 11.31 -10.48
N TYR A 285 2.66 10.90 -9.25
CA TYR A 285 2.75 9.49 -8.88
C TYR A 285 1.42 8.77 -9.03
N LYS A 286 0.31 9.36 -8.55
CA LYS A 286 -1.04 8.76 -8.71
C LYS A 286 -1.42 8.55 -10.17
N ALA A 287 -1.01 9.45 -11.06
CA ALA A 287 -1.23 9.34 -12.50
C ALA A 287 -0.29 8.35 -13.19
N SER A 288 0.84 8.01 -12.58
CA SER A 288 1.86 7.12 -13.15
C SER A 288 1.41 5.67 -13.25
N VAL A 289 2.14 4.88 -14.05
CA VAL A 289 1.92 3.42 -14.14
C VAL A 289 2.09 2.72 -12.80
N HIS A 290 3.02 3.17 -11.97
CA HIS A 290 3.29 2.62 -10.65
C HIS A 290 2.15 2.95 -9.68
N GLY A 291 1.73 4.21 -9.62
CA GLY A 291 0.62 4.64 -8.79
C GLY A 291 -0.70 3.96 -9.16
N GLN A 292 -0.98 3.82 -10.45
CA GLN A 292 -2.16 3.09 -10.92
C GLN A 292 -2.09 1.59 -10.63
N ALA A 293 -0.91 0.98 -10.65
CA ALA A 293 -0.73 -0.40 -10.25
C ALA A 293 -0.98 -0.58 -8.74
N LEU A 294 -0.31 0.21 -7.91
CA LEU A 294 -0.39 0.10 -6.46
C LEU A 294 -1.78 0.50 -5.92
N LEU A 295 -2.25 1.68 -6.30
CA LEU A 295 -3.46 2.29 -5.72
C LEU A 295 -4.73 1.87 -6.48
N GLY A 296 -4.65 1.73 -7.81
CA GLY A 296 -5.82 1.42 -8.64
C GLY A 296 -6.12 -0.07 -8.72
N ARG A 297 -5.09 -0.91 -8.86
CA ARG A 297 -5.25 -2.38 -8.99
C ARG A 297 -4.90 -3.15 -7.72
N GLY A 298 -4.37 -2.50 -6.69
CA GLY A 298 -3.96 -3.15 -5.47
C GLY A 298 -2.70 -4.01 -5.60
N ASP A 299 -1.89 -3.79 -6.62
CA ASP A 299 -0.67 -4.54 -6.88
C ASP A 299 0.45 -4.11 -5.92
N LEU A 300 0.65 -4.89 -4.85
CA LEU A 300 1.67 -4.63 -3.83
C LEU A 300 3.11 -4.86 -4.33
N GLY A 301 3.29 -5.41 -5.52
CA GLY A 301 4.60 -5.48 -6.20
C GLY A 301 5.00 -4.17 -6.87
N ALA A 302 4.05 -3.22 -7.04
CA ALA A 302 4.36 -1.91 -7.57
C ALA A 302 4.96 -1.00 -6.48
N PRO A 303 6.01 -0.20 -6.81
CA PRO A 303 6.72 0.60 -5.83
C PRO A 303 5.90 1.77 -5.31
N ALA A 304 5.99 2.04 -4.00
CA ALA A 304 5.56 3.28 -3.37
C ALA A 304 6.74 4.29 -3.30
N CYS A 305 6.52 5.44 -2.69
CA CYS A 305 7.54 6.50 -2.62
C CYS A 305 8.86 6.04 -1.99
N ASN A 306 8.76 5.27 -0.89
CA ASN A 306 9.91 4.77 -0.14
C ASN A 306 10.73 3.70 -0.88
N ASP A 307 10.15 3.04 -1.89
CA ASP A 307 10.89 2.02 -2.65
C ASP A 307 11.88 2.68 -3.62
N CYS A 308 11.61 3.91 -4.04
CA CYS A 308 12.53 4.72 -4.84
C CYS A 308 13.40 5.66 -3.98
N HIS A 309 12.84 6.28 -2.93
CA HIS A 309 13.52 7.28 -2.13
C HIS A 309 14.10 6.74 -0.82
N GLY A 310 13.90 5.46 -0.49
CA GLY A 310 14.18 4.95 0.85
C GLY A 310 13.15 5.41 1.87
N ASN A 311 13.23 4.89 3.08
CA ASN A 311 12.34 5.23 4.18
C ASN A 311 13.07 6.00 5.29
N HIS A 312 14.00 5.39 5.99
CA HIS A 312 14.78 6.06 7.03
C HIS A 312 16.05 6.74 6.49
N ALA A 313 16.61 6.25 5.37
CA ALA A 313 17.73 6.85 4.67
C ALA A 313 17.30 7.75 3.49
N ALA A 314 18.26 8.41 2.85
CA ALA A 314 18.03 9.28 1.69
C ALA A 314 17.79 8.52 0.37
N SER A 315 18.17 7.23 0.32
CA SER A 315 17.99 6.34 -0.82
C SER A 315 17.77 4.91 -0.35
N PRO A 316 17.23 4.02 -1.20
CA PRO A 316 17.05 2.61 -0.86
C PRO A 316 18.38 1.93 -0.56
N PRO A 317 18.39 0.86 0.26
CA PRO A 317 19.59 0.07 0.48
C PRO A 317 20.17 -0.49 -0.84
N GLY A 318 21.50 -0.43 -0.97
CA GLY A 318 22.19 -1.05 -2.10
C GLY A 318 22.25 -0.23 -3.39
N VAL A 319 21.71 1.00 -3.39
CA VAL A 319 21.82 1.90 -4.56
C VAL A 319 22.56 3.19 -4.18
N ALA A 320 23.37 3.67 -5.10
CA ALA A 320 24.21 4.86 -4.88
C ALA A 320 23.38 6.16 -4.84
N SER A 321 22.27 6.19 -5.58
CA SER A 321 21.38 7.35 -5.66
C SER A 321 19.96 6.92 -6.06
N VAL A 322 19.00 7.84 -5.93
CA VAL A 322 17.60 7.61 -6.35
C VAL A 322 17.50 7.28 -7.85
N SER A 323 18.40 7.83 -8.70
CA SER A 323 18.41 7.54 -10.14
C SER A 323 18.72 6.08 -10.46
N HIS A 324 19.39 5.36 -9.57
CA HIS A 324 19.66 3.92 -9.70
C HIS A 324 18.55 3.03 -9.12
N SER A 325 17.55 3.59 -8.44
CA SER A 325 16.51 2.77 -7.77
C SER A 325 15.69 1.93 -8.74
N CYS A 326 15.56 2.36 -10.00
CA CYS A 326 14.84 1.63 -11.04
C CYS A 326 15.43 0.23 -11.28
N SER A 327 16.75 0.07 -11.18
CA SER A 327 17.49 -1.18 -11.38
C SER A 327 17.11 -2.29 -10.40
N LEU A 328 16.60 -1.93 -9.21
CA LEU A 328 16.17 -2.89 -8.20
C LEU A 328 15.05 -3.81 -8.70
N CYS A 329 14.16 -3.30 -9.57
CA CYS A 329 13.07 -4.05 -10.17
C CYS A 329 13.27 -4.29 -11.67
N HIS A 330 13.82 -3.30 -12.41
CA HIS A 330 14.05 -3.35 -13.86
C HIS A 330 15.49 -3.76 -14.21
N SER A 331 16.02 -4.78 -13.52
CA SER A 331 17.41 -5.20 -13.59
C SER A 331 17.90 -5.55 -15.01
N ALA A 332 17.05 -6.20 -15.84
CA ALA A 332 17.41 -6.55 -17.22
C ALA A 332 17.64 -5.29 -18.08
N ASN A 333 16.75 -4.28 -17.94
CA ASN A 333 16.89 -3.03 -18.68
C ASN A 333 18.12 -2.25 -18.19
N ALA A 334 18.35 -2.22 -16.87
CA ALA A 334 19.51 -1.57 -16.27
C ALA A 334 20.82 -2.20 -16.77
N SER A 335 20.94 -3.53 -16.75
CA SER A 335 22.13 -4.24 -17.22
C SER A 335 22.45 -3.94 -18.69
N LEU A 336 21.44 -3.84 -19.55
CA LEU A 336 21.62 -3.47 -20.94
C LEU A 336 22.07 -2.01 -21.11
N PHE A 337 21.48 -1.10 -20.32
CA PHE A 337 21.87 0.31 -20.29
C PHE A 337 23.30 0.49 -19.80
N ASP A 338 23.67 -0.18 -18.69
CA ASP A 338 25.00 -0.11 -18.09
C ASP A 338 26.11 -0.59 -19.05
N GLY A 339 25.80 -1.56 -19.91
CA GLY A 339 26.71 -2.03 -20.96
C GLY A 339 26.75 -1.17 -22.23
N SER A 340 25.97 -0.09 -22.29
CA SER A 340 25.83 0.73 -23.49
C SER A 340 26.74 1.97 -23.47
N LYS A 341 26.96 2.57 -24.66
CA LYS A 341 27.65 3.87 -24.78
C LYS A 341 26.85 5.02 -24.15
N HIS A 342 25.55 4.87 -23.97
CA HIS A 342 24.73 5.87 -23.28
C HIS A 342 25.09 5.99 -21.80
N LYS A 343 25.41 4.87 -21.11
CA LYS A 343 25.82 4.92 -19.70
C LYS A 343 27.01 5.85 -19.51
N GLN A 344 28.05 5.69 -20.32
CA GLN A 344 29.21 6.56 -20.24
C GLN A 344 28.85 8.05 -20.48
N ALA A 345 28.07 8.34 -21.52
CA ALA A 345 27.65 9.70 -21.82
C ALA A 345 26.81 10.31 -20.69
N PHE A 346 25.97 9.52 -20.04
CA PHE A 346 25.14 9.95 -18.91
C PHE A 346 25.99 10.24 -17.68
N ASP A 347 27.02 9.43 -17.40
CA ASP A 347 27.96 9.65 -16.31
C ASP A 347 28.79 10.92 -16.54
N ASP A 348 29.31 11.09 -17.74
CA ASP A 348 30.12 12.27 -18.12
C ASP A 348 29.36 13.60 -17.98
N HIS A 349 28.03 13.56 -18.18
CA HIS A 349 27.15 14.73 -18.07
C HIS A 349 26.36 14.81 -16.76
N ASN A 350 26.56 13.86 -15.86
CA ASN A 350 25.80 13.71 -14.61
C ASN A 350 24.27 13.73 -14.84
N TRP A 351 23.80 13.06 -15.89
CA TRP A 351 22.38 12.94 -16.21
C TRP A 351 21.73 11.83 -15.39
N ALA A 352 20.45 12.07 -15.01
CA ALA A 352 19.65 11.08 -14.31
C ALA A 352 19.24 9.95 -15.28
N GLU A 353 19.86 8.79 -15.14
CA GLU A 353 19.78 7.61 -16.02
C GLU A 353 18.40 7.32 -16.62
N CYS A 354 17.68 6.34 -16.05
CA CYS A 354 16.37 5.92 -16.57
C CYS A 354 15.35 7.07 -16.61
N SER A 355 15.37 7.93 -15.61
CA SER A 355 14.40 9.02 -15.47
C SER A 355 14.58 10.15 -16.49
N LYS A 356 15.75 10.28 -17.11
CA LYS A 356 15.97 11.24 -18.21
C LYS A 356 15.08 10.95 -19.42
N CYS A 357 14.80 9.67 -19.68
CA CYS A 357 13.95 9.22 -20.79
C CYS A 357 12.51 8.92 -20.35
N HIS A 358 12.32 8.35 -19.17
CA HIS A 358 11.02 7.86 -18.72
C HIS A 358 10.30 8.80 -17.73
N GLY A 359 10.95 9.88 -17.30
CA GLY A 359 10.46 10.71 -16.20
C GLY A 359 10.70 10.05 -14.84
N ASN A 360 10.24 10.71 -13.78
CA ASN A 360 10.42 10.24 -12.41
C ASN A 360 9.09 9.95 -11.69
N HIS A 361 8.29 10.94 -11.36
CA HIS A 361 7.01 10.74 -10.65
C HIS A 361 5.84 10.45 -11.59
N ALA A 362 5.76 11.10 -12.75
CA ALA A 362 4.71 10.92 -13.75
C ALA A 362 5.07 9.87 -14.81
N ILE A 363 5.67 8.75 -14.39
CA ILE A 363 6.11 7.71 -15.33
C ILE A 363 4.90 7.14 -16.08
N SER A 364 4.86 7.37 -17.39
CA SER A 364 3.83 6.83 -18.27
C SER A 364 4.15 5.40 -18.72
N LYS A 365 3.13 4.68 -19.20
CA LYS A 365 3.36 3.42 -19.88
C LYS A 365 4.26 3.64 -21.09
N ALA A 366 5.36 2.90 -21.18
CA ALA A 366 6.24 2.96 -22.34
C ALA A 366 5.48 2.60 -23.62
N HIS A 367 5.71 3.35 -24.69
CA HIS A 367 5.09 3.17 -26.00
C HIS A 367 6.12 3.37 -27.12
N ASP A 368 5.90 2.72 -28.24
CA ASP A 368 6.90 2.63 -29.32
C ASP A 368 7.17 4.00 -29.99
N SER A 369 6.26 4.98 -29.86
CA SER A 369 6.47 6.35 -30.33
C SER A 369 7.57 7.10 -29.56
N MET A 370 7.99 6.63 -28.39
CA MET A 370 9.16 7.15 -27.67
C MET A 370 10.45 7.01 -28.50
N LEU A 371 10.50 6.01 -29.40
CA LEU A 371 11.62 5.78 -30.32
C LEU A 371 11.65 6.73 -31.53
N ALA A 372 10.67 7.62 -31.64
CA ALA A 372 10.64 8.56 -32.73
C ALA A 372 11.87 9.50 -32.73
N THR A 373 12.36 9.82 -33.92
CA THR A 373 13.49 10.73 -34.13
C THR A 373 13.05 12.14 -34.51
N GLY A 374 11.72 12.33 -34.70
CA GLY A 374 11.09 13.64 -34.94
C GLY A 374 10.78 14.37 -33.62
N PRO A 375 10.08 15.55 -33.72
CA PRO A 375 9.65 16.29 -32.55
C PRO A 375 8.79 15.43 -31.61
N GLY A 376 9.10 15.46 -30.31
CA GLY A 376 8.40 14.69 -29.27
C GLY A 376 8.84 13.22 -29.14
N GLY A 377 9.84 12.78 -29.91
CA GLY A 377 10.47 11.47 -29.72
C GLY A 377 11.76 11.61 -28.91
N LEU A 378 11.96 10.72 -27.92
CA LEU A 378 13.08 10.80 -26.99
C LEU A 378 14.45 10.74 -27.70
N CYS A 379 14.59 9.87 -28.69
CA CYS A 379 15.83 9.78 -29.45
C CYS A 379 16.10 11.09 -30.24
N GLY A 380 15.05 11.70 -30.80
CA GLY A 380 15.15 12.93 -31.55
C GLY A 380 15.55 14.14 -30.70
N ASP A 381 15.16 14.20 -29.44
CA ASP A 381 15.43 15.34 -28.57
C ASP A 381 16.93 15.56 -28.33
N CYS A 382 17.71 14.49 -28.25
CA CYS A 382 19.16 14.56 -28.12
C CYS A 382 19.89 14.46 -29.47
N HIS A 383 19.50 13.50 -30.33
CA HIS A 383 20.28 13.16 -31.52
C HIS A 383 19.96 14.03 -32.76
N ARG A 384 18.88 14.81 -32.77
CA ARG A 384 18.47 15.61 -33.94
C ARG A 384 19.51 16.62 -34.35
N GLN A 385 20.15 17.28 -33.41
CA GLN A 385 21.19 18.26 -33.69
C GLN A 385 22.46 17.64 -34.27
N TYR A 386 22.72 16.35 -34.01
CA TYR A 386 23.88 15.61 -34.49
C TYR A 386 23.56 14.68 -35.66
N ALA A 387 22.32 14.72 -36.17
CA ALA A 387 21.86 13.80 -37.22
C ALA A 387 22.65 13.87 -38.54
N LYS A 388 23.28 15.02 -38.83
CA LYS A 388 24.14 15.21 -40.02
C LYS A 388 25.50 14.50 -39.87
N ASP A 389 26.08 14.61 -38.66
CA ASP A 389 27.43 14.09 -38.37
C ASP A 389 27.40 12.62 -37.91
N HIS A 390 26.26 12.19 -37.30
CA HIS A 390 26.03 10.87 -36.75
C HIS A 390 24.69 10.27 -37.20
N PRO A 391 24.49 10.06 -38.53
CA PRO A 391 23.24 9.55 -39.09
C PRO A 391 22.91 8.13 -38.60
N GLU A 392 23.90 7.35 -38.16
CA GLU A 392 23.75 6.00 -37.66
C GLU A 392 22.87 5.91 -36.41
N CYS A 393 22.89 6.93 -35.54
CA CYS A 393 22.05 6.99 -34.34
C CYS A 393 20.56 7.07 -34.71
N VAL A 394 20.24 7.95 -35.67
CA VAL A 394 18.87 8.16 -36.16
C VAL A 394 18.40 6.90 -36.92
N MET A 395 19.28 6.32 -37.77
CA MET A 395 18.98 5.09 -38.51
C MET A 395 18.69 3.91 -37.53
N THR A 396 19.48 3.77 -36.50
CA THR A 396 19.29 2.71 -35.49
C THR A 396 17.97 2.89 -34.71
N ALA A 397 17.63 4.09 -34.28
CA ALA A 397 16.36 4.37 -33.61
C ALA A 397 15.15 4.08 -34.51
N ASN A 398 15.20 4.49 -35.79
CA ASN A 398 14.17 4.18 -36.76
C ASN A 398 14.05 2.68 -36.99
N TYR A 399 15.18 1.98 -37.10
CA TYR A 399 15.18 0.53 -37.27
C TYR A 399 14.48 -0.19 -36.10
N PHE A 400 14.77 0.20 -34.85
CA PHE A 400 14.10 -0.35 -33.67
C PHE A 400 12.59 -0.14 -33.75
N ARG A 401 12.16 1.11 -33.99
CA ARG A 401 10.75 1.47 -34.10
C ARG A 401 10.04 0.69 -35.20
N ASP A 402 10.63 0.65 -36.37
CA ASP A 402 10.00 0.04 -37.55
C ASP A 402 9.89 -1.48 -37.40
N THR A 403 10.93 -2.14 -36.87
CA THR A 403 10.90 -3.58 -36.59
C THR A 403 9.86 -3.94 -35.57
N ILE A 404 9.80 -3.21 -34.42
CA ILE A 404 8.78 -3.43 -33.38
C ILE A 404 7.37 -3.18 -33.95
N GLY A 405 7.21 -2.11 -34.74
CA GLY A 405 5.94 -1.78 -35.39
C GLY A 405 5.46 -2.86 -36.34
N GLN A 406 6.35 -3.41 -37.13
CA GLN A 406 6.05 -4.54 -38.06
C GLN A 406 5.63 -5.79 -37.28
N MET A 407 6.36 -6.15 -36.22
CA MET A 407 6.02 -7.29 -35.37
C MET A 407 4.67 -7.10 -34.66
N ASP A 408 4.38 -5.91 -34.17
CA ASP A 408 3.10 -5.62 -33.46
C ASP A 408 1.91 -5.64 -34.43
N GLN A 409 2.06 -5.09 -35.63
CA GLN A 409 1.08 -5.17 -36.72
C GLN A 409 0.83 -6.62 -37.16
N ALA A 410 1.93 -7.41 -37.36
CA ALA A 410 1.82 -8.81 -37.69
C ALA A 410 1.08 -9.61 -36.61
N LYS A 411 1.36 -9.34 -35.32
CA LYS A 411 0.65 -9.93 -34.21
C LYS A 411 -0.85 -9.65 -34.29
N GLY A 412 -1.25 -8.38 -34.42
CA GLY A 412 -2.67 -7.99 -34.53
C GLY A 412 -3.37 -8.68 -35.72
N ARG A 413 -2.72 -8.73 -36.86
CA ARG A 413 -3.21 -9.43 -38.04
C ARG A 413 -3.37 -10.94 -37.81
N LEU A 414 -2.38 -11.59 -37.21
CA LEU A 414 -2.41 -13.02 -36.92
C LEU A 414 -3.50 -13.40 -35.91
N ILE A 415 -3.72 -12.60 -34.86
CA ILE A 415 -4.82 -12.80 -33.94
C ILE A 415 -6.16 -12.78 -34.66
N THR A 416 -6.41 -11.74 -35.47
CA THR A 416 -7.67 -11.59 -36.22
C THR A 416 -7.87 -12.77 -37.21
N VAL A 417 -6.81 -13.22 -37.85
CA VAL A 417 -6.89 -14.36 -38.80
C VAL A 417 -7.13 -15.67 -38.07
N SER A 418 -6.43 -15.90 -36.97
CA SER A 418 -6.61 -17.08 -36.08
C SER A 418 -8.06 -17.22 -35.62
N GLU A 419 -8.66 -16.13 -35.09
CA GLU A 419 -10.06 -16.12 -34.68
C GLU A 419 -11.04 -16.48 -35.82
N LYS A 420 -10.79 -15.96 -37.04
CA LYS A 420 -11.60 -16.29 -38.24
C LYS A 420 -11.47 -17.73 -38.64
N LEU A 421 -10.28 -18.33 -38.52
CA LEU A 421 -10.05 -19.76 -38.82
C LEU A 421 -10.67 -20.67 -37.77
N ALA A 422 -10.59 -20.30 -36.47
CA ALA A 422 -11.26 -20.98 -35.39
C ALA A 422 -12.79 -21.03 -35.58
N ALA A 423 -13.39 -19.90 -35.95
CA ALA A 423 -14.82 -19.83 -36.27
C ALA A 423 -15.27 -20.74 -37.42
N LYS A 424 -14.33 -21.20 -38.26
CA LYS A 424 -14.57 -22.15 -39.32
C LYS A 424 -14.26 -23.61 -38.95
N GLY A 425 -13.98 -23.89 -37.67
CA GLY A 425 -13.69 -25.20 -37.12
C GLY A 425 -12.33 -25.75 -37.53
N LEU A 426 -11.36 -24.88 -37.82
CA LEU A 426 -9.98 -25.27 -38.12
C LEU A 426 -9.14 -25.27 -36.84
N ASP A 427 -8.13 -26.13 -36.81
CA ASP A 427 -7.15 -26.14 -35.73
C ASP A 427 -6.22 -24.92 -35.83
N ILE A 428 -6.23 -24.11 -34.77
CA ILE A 428 -5.40 -22.90 -34.68
C ILE A 428 -4.29 -22.98 -33.65
N GLU A 429 -4.16 -24.10 -32.93
CA GLU A 429 -3.16 -24.28 -31.87
C GLU A 429 -1.72 -24.04 -32.38
N PRO A 430 -1.30 -24.57 -33.57
CA PRO A 430 0.02 -24.29 -34.12
C PRO A 430 0.26 -22.79 -34.39
N ILE A 431 -0.77 -22.05 -34.83
CA ILE A 431 -0.68 -20.60 -35.07
C ILE A 431 -0.53 -19.84 -33.75
N ASN A 432 -1.28 -20.26 -32.74
CA ASN A 432 -1.22 -19.64 -31.42
C ASN A 432 0.13 -19.85 -30.71
N ASN A 433 0.81 -20.97 -30.98
CA ASN A 433 2.16 -21.21 -30.47
C ASN A 433 3.14 -20.17 -31.02
N HIS A 434 3.12 -19.90 -32.34
CA HIS A 434 3.93 -18.84 -32.91
C HIS A 434 3.50 -17.43 -32.54
N LEU A 435 2.22 -17.19 -32.25
CA LEU A 435 1.75 -15.94 -31.65
C LEU A 435 2.34 -15.70 -30.27
N THR A 436 2.52 -16.77 -29.49
CA THR A 436 3.20 -16.70 -28.19
C THR A 436 4.68 -16.37 -28.36
N GLU A 437 5.36 -17.05 -29.24
CA GLU A 437 6.76 -16.77 -29.57
C GLU A 437 6.97 -15.32 -30.05
N LEU A 438 6.10 -14.84 -30.93
CA LEU A 438 6.11 -13.46 -31.43
C LEU A 438 5.87 -12.46 -30.29
N THR A 439 4.94 -12.78 -29.39
CA THR A 439 4.66 -11.93 -28.22
C THR A 439 5.85 -11.81 -27.28
N ASP A 440 6.56 -12.92 -27.07
CA ASP A 440 7.75 -12.94 -26.21
C ASP A 440 8.95 -12.28 -26.89
N ALA A 441 9.09 -12.44 -28.22
CA ALA A 441 10.11 -11.71 -29.01
C ALA A 441 9.85 -10.19 -28.98
N LEU A 442 8.59 -9.72 -29.07
CA LEU A 442 8.23 -8.32 -28.92
C LEU A 442 8.62 -7.76 -27.56
N LYS A 443 8.30 -8.47 -26.45
CA LYS A 443 8.71 -8.06 -25.11
C LYS A 443 10.25 -7.98 -25.01
N ARG A 444 10.94 -9.00 -25.52
CA ARG A 444 12.40 -9.07 -25.54
C ARG A 444 12.98 -7.90 -26.35
N SER A 445 12.49 -7.64 -27.55
CA SER A 445 12.96 -6.53 -28.40
C SER A 445 12.80 -5.18 -27.69
N ARG A 446 11.64 -4.92 -27.03
CA ARG A 446 11.41 -3.71 -26.24
C ARG A 446 12.35 -3.58 -25.03
N THR A 447 12.79 -4.70 -24.46
CA THR A 447 13.83 -4.70 -23.41
C THR A 447 15.21 -4.39 -24.02
N TYR A 448 15.56 -5.02 -25.13
CA TYR A 448 16.88 -4.95 -25.74
C TYR A 448 17.18 -3.62 -26.46
N ILE A 449 16.18 -2.75 -26.66
CA ILE A 449 16.38 -1.34 -27.03
C ILE A 449 17.41 -0.68 -26.12
N HIS A 450 17.39 -0.97 -24.82
CA HIS A 450 18.26 -0.35 -23.81
C HIS A 450 19.74 -0.71 -23.97
N SER A 451 20.09 -1.65 -24.87
CA SER A 451 21.48 -1.86 -25.29
C SER A 451 21.97 -0.77 -26.25
N PHE A 452 21.07 -0.05 -26.92
CA PHE A 452 21.33 0.91 -28.00
C PHE A 452 22.23 0.34 -29.13
N SER A 453 22.29 -0.99 -29.25
CA SER A 453 23.07 -1.73 -30.22
C SER A 453 22.14 -2.40 -31.20
N ARG A 454 22.30 -2.06 -32.48
CA ARG A 454 21.54 -2.67 -33.57
C ARG A 454 21.73 -4.21 -33.62
N ASN A 455 22.96 -4.66 -33.51
CA ASN A 455 23.27 -6.12 -33.55
C ASN A 455 22.59 -6.88 -32.39
N THR A 456 22.68 -6.34 -31.18
CA THR A 456 22.07 -6.94 -29.99
C THR A 456 20.54 -6.97 -30.09
N PHE A 457 19.96 -5.92 -30.67
CA PHE A 457 18.51 -5.84 -30.89
C PHE A 457 18.05 -6.83 -31.97
N GLU A 458 18.79 -6.96 -33.12
CA GLU A 458 18.49 -7.90 -34.20
C GLU A 458 18.44 -9.35 -33.70
N GLN A 459 19.39 -9.73 -32.83
CA GLN A 459 19.40 -11.05 -32.19
C GLN A 459 18.17 -11.29 -31.31
N ALA A 460 17.66 -10.26 -30.66
CA ALA A 460 16.46 -10.35 -29.83
C ALA A 460 15.17 -10.38 -30.65
N ALA A 461 15.13 -9.74 -31.82
CA ALA A 461 13.98 -9.64 -32.70
C ALA A 461 13.84 -10.85 -33.66
N ALA A 462 14.95 -11.45 -34.08
CA ALA A 462 14.98 -12.53 -35.05
C ALA A 462 14.00 -13.70 -34.79
N PRO A 463 13.83 -14.21 -33.54
CA PRO A 463 12.84 -15.24 -33.26
C PRO A 463 11.40 -14.81 -33.56
N GLY A 464 11.08 -13.52 -33.39
CA GLY A 464 9.76 -12.99 -33.70
C GLY A 464 9.51 -12.87 -35.20
N GLU A 465 10.51 -12.49 -35.98
CA GLU A 465 10.44 -12.45 -37.45
C GLU A 465 10.27 -13.85 -38.03
N GLU A 466 10.95 -14.84 -37.47
CA GLU A 466 10.78 -16.24 -37.87
C GLU A 466 9.39 -16.78 -37.49
N ALA A 467 8.91 -16.46 -36.26
CA ALA A 467 7.58 -16.85 -35.82
C ALA A 467 6.48 -16.30 -36.76
N ILE A 468 6.63 -15.07 -37.27
CA ILE A 468 5.71 -14.50 -38.26
C ILE A 468 5.67 -15.34 -39.53
N LYS A 469 6.84 -15.70 -40.07
CA LYS A 469 6.92 -16.52 -41.32
C LYS A 469 6.27 -17.88 -41.12
N GLN A 470 6.54 -18.54 -40.00
CA GLN A 470 5.96 -19.85 -39.69
C GLN A 470 4.44 -19.76 -39.50
N ALA A 471 3.95 -18.76 -38.75
CA ALA A 471 2.54 -18.52 -38.60
C ALA A 471 1.82 -18.23 -39.92
N ASP A 472 2.41 -17.41 -40.80
CA ASP A 472 1.84 -17.10 -42.10
C ASP A 472 1.73 -18.36 -42.98
N THR A 473 2.75 -19.23 -42.96
CA THR A 473 2.74 -20.52 -43.66
C THR A 473 1.58 -21.41 -43.15
N LEU A 474 1.40 -21.48 -41.86
CA LEU A 474 0.28 -22.23 -41.24
C LEU A 474 -1.08 -21.64 -41.58
N VAL A 475 -1.21 -20.33 -41.62
CA VAL A 475 -2.45 -19.64 -42.05
C VAL A 475 -2.82 -20.02 -43.48
N GLU A 476 -1.85 -20.03 -44.44
CA GLU A 476 -2.12 -20.42 -45.83
C GLU A 476 -2.49 -21.91 -45.94
N LYS A 477 -1.83 -22.79 -45.19
CA LYS A 477 -2.19 -24.19 -45.08
C LYS A 477 -3.63 -24.38 -44.58
N ALA A 478 -3.99 -23.70 -43.50
CA ALA A 478 -5.35 -23.76 -42.93
C ALA A 478 -6.40 -23.24 -43.91
N ARG A 479 -6.11 -22.17 -44.66
CA ARG A 479 -6.99 -21.64 -45.72
C ARG A 479 -7.22 -22.64 -46.82
N SER A 480 -6.15 -23.31 -47.26
CA SER A 480 -6.20 -24.35 -48.28
C SER A 480 -7.01 -25.55 -47.82
N GLU A 481 -6.81 -26.00 -46.60
CA GLU A 481 -7.57 -27.08 -45.99
C GLU A 481 -9.07 -26.74 -45.90
N TYR A 482 -9.40 -25.54 -45.51
CA TYR A 482 -10.81 -25.09 -45.47
C TYR A 482 -11.46 -25.13 -46.87
N LYS A 483 -10.78 -24.63 -47.90
CA LYS A 483 -11.26 -24.71 -49.27
C LYS A 483 -11.48 -26.16 -49.73
N PHE A 484 -10.53 -27.05 -49.41
CA PHE A 484 -10.65 -28.48 -49.73
C PHE A 484 -11.87 -29.11 -49.03
N ARG A 485 -12.09 -28.83 -47.75
CA ARG A 485 -13.30 -29.30 -47.01
C ARG A 485 -14.60 -28.76 -47.61
N GLN A 486 -14.63 -27.52 -48.07
CA GLN A 486 -15.81 -26.95 -48.75
C GLN A 486 -16.11 -27.66 -50.09
N ILE A 487 -15.08 -27.92 -50.91
CA ILE A 487 -15.22 -28.62 -52.14
C ILE A 487 -15.71 -30.07 -51.93
N GLY A 488 -15.12 -30.75 -50.95
CA GLY A 488 -15.50 -32.11 -50.57
C GLY A 488 -16.98 -32.16 -50.06
N LEU A 489 -17.37 -31.19 -49.26
CA LEU A 489 -18.78 -31.07 -48.78
C LEU A 489 -19.75 -30.86 -49.96
N ALA A 490 -19.42 -29.95 -50.88
CA ALA A 490 -20.27 -29.69 -52.05
C ALA A 490 -20.41 -30.93 -52.95
N ALA A 491 -19.31 -31.65 -53.18
CA ALA A 491 -19.30 -32.91 -53.93
C ALA A 491 -20.16 -33.98 -53.21
N SER A 492 -20.04 -34.11 -51.91
CA SER A 492 -20.86 -35.03 -51.11
C SER A 492 -22.35 -34.74 -51.18
N ILE A 493 -22.75 -33.46 -51.03
CA ILE A 493 -24.11 -33.00 -51.15
C ILE A 493 -24.67 -33.32 -52.54
N ALA A 494 -23.91 -33.05 -53.60
CA ALA A 494 -24.30 -33.34 -54.97
C ALA A 494 -24.52 -34.86 -55.19
N SER A 495 -23.61 -35.71 -54.67
CA SER A 495 -23.71 -37.16 -54.76
C SER A 495 -24.94 -37.71 -54.00
N ILE A 496 -25.23 -37.19 -52.81
CA ILE A 496 -26.40 -37.55 -52.03
C ILE A 496 -27.69 -37.12 -52.77
N GLY A 497 -27.70 -35.94 -53.36
CA GLY A 497 -28.83 -35.42 -54.16
C GLY A 497 -29.12 -36.34 -55.36
N LEU A 498 -28.08 -36.76 -56.10
CA LEU A 498 -28.24 -37.68 -57.21
C LEU A 498 -28.78 -39.06 -56.79
N LEU A 499 -28.29 -39.58 -55.64
CA LEU A 499 -28.78 -40.82 -55.07
C LEU A 499 -30.25 -40.72 -54.68
N MET A 500 -30.66 -39.63 -54.02
CA MET A 500 -32.04 -39.38 -53.66
C MET A 500 -32.96 -39.32 -54.89
N ILE A 501 -32.57 -38.71 -55.99
CA ILE A 501 -33.28 -38.66 -57.23
C ILE A 501 -33.40 -40.07 -57.83
N ALA A 502 -32.31 -40.85 -57.85
CA ALA A 502 -32.35 -42.22 -58.35
C ALA A 502 -33.30 -43.14 -57.57
N ILE A 503 -33.27 -43.04 -56.21
CA ILE A 503 -34.19 -43.76 -55.32
C ILE A 503 -35.63 -43.34 -55.61
N TYR A 504 -35.93 -42.06 -55.70
CA TYR A 504 -37.24 -41.55 -56.03
C TYR A 504 -37.79 -42.07 -57.35
N LEU A 505 -36.98 -42.04 -58.39
CA LEU A 505 -37.32 -42.57 -59.71
C LEU A 505 -37.60 -44.08 -59.67
N LYS A 506 -36.81 -44.81 -58.89
CA LYS A 506 -37.00 -46.27 -58.72
C LYS A 506 -38.27 -46.61 -57.99
N LEU A 507 -38.58 -45.89 -56.86
CA LEU A 507 -39.85 -46.06 -56.13
C LEU A 507 -41.06 -45.79 -57.06
N ARG A 508 -41.02 -44.72 -57.85
CA ARG A 508 -42.09 -44.37 -58.79
C ARG A 508 -42.24 -45.41 -59.92
N GLN A 509 -41.15 -46.15 -60.28
CA GLN A 509 -41.27 -47.29 -61.17
C GLN A 509 -41.92 -48.51 -60.53
N LEU A 510 -41.83 -48.71 -59.24
CA LEU A 510 -42.38 -49.84 -58.54
C LEU A 510 -43.87 -49.62 -58.17
N GLU A 511 -44.34 -48.37 -58.19
CA GLU A 511 -45.77 -47.99 -57.97
C GLU A 511 -46.60 -48.06 -59.26
N LYS A 512 -46.00 -48.28 -60.41
CA LYS A 512 -46.64 -48.56 -61.71
C LYS A 512 -46.65 -50.05 -62.00
#